data_4651d51a1922143f07b639748e1eb1cf
#
_entry.id   4651d51a1922143f07b639748e1eb1cf
#
_cell.length_a   1.000
_cell.length_b   1.000
_cell.length_c   1.000
_cell.angle_alpha   90.00
_cell.angle_beta   90.00
_cell.angle_gamma   90.00
#
_symmetry.space_group_name_H-M   'P 1'
#
loop_
_entity.id
_entity.type
_entity.pdbx_description
1 polymer ?
#
loop_
_entity_poly.entity_id
_entity_poly.type
_entity_poly.pdbx_seq_one_letter_code
_entity_poly.pdbx_strand_id
1 'polypeptide(L)'
;MLKKIDILGIEVDNYTVREAMMQVENYLDNTVMNTIETIDMKMLELAGQDETVRACMEQLDLAVIGEKEILIAADVHSSQRISETINHDFFREFIKRIIRNHKRVFLLAETIAQEEQLEHFLVGKYEQIEVAGHCAIEEKSNDFESVVNEINSASADVIFSILPSPLQEQFLTENKSKLDAKIWYGLSSDYAPRSRISRISQIAGRLIHKKKLQSKLHKY
;
A
#
# COMPACT_ATOMS: atom_id res chain seq x y z
N MET A 1 4.73 5.01 24.67
CA MET A 1 5.34 4.44 23.44
C MET A 1 5.70 5.61 22.56
N LEU A 2 6.84 5.61 21.87
CA LEU A 2 7.17 6.64 20.88
C LEU A 2 6.18 6.53 19.74
N LYS A 3 5.58 7.65 19.32
CA LYS A 3 4.60 7.66 18.23
C LYS A 3 5.25 7.56 16.85
N LYS A 4 6.53 7.91 16.75
CA LYS A 4 7.36 7.71 15.56
C LYS A 4 8.61 6.93 15.92
N ILE A 5 9.10 6.14 14.99
CA ILE A 5 10.34 5.38 15.07
C ILE A 5 11.19 5.70 13.85
N ASP A 6 12.49 5.82 14.04
CA ASP A 6 13.47 6.01 12.97
C ASP A 6 13.90 4.65 12.42
N ILE A 7 13.81 4.50 11.11
CA ILE A 7 14.30 3.33 10.37
C ILE A 7 15.13 3.83 9.20
N LEU A 8 16.43 3.62 9.26
CA LEU A 8 17.37 4.03 8.21
C LEU A 8 17.33 5.56 7.93
N GLY A 9 17.05 6.37 8.94
CA GLY A 9 16.89 7.82 8.80
C GLY A 9 15.54 8.28 8.27
N ILE A 10 14.53 7.41 8.27
CA ILE A 10 13.16 7.72 7.88
C ILE A 10 12.24 7.52 9.09
N GLU A 11 11.47 8.56 9.43
CA GLU A 11 10.49 8.48 10.51
C GLU A 11 9.19 7.81 10.05
N VAL A 12 8.83 6.69 10.69
CA VAL A 12 7.59 5.93 10.43
C VAL A 12 6.68 5.96 11.65
N ASP A 13 5.37 5.99 11.43
CA ASP A 13 4.40 6.02 12.53
C ASP A 13 4.32 4.67 13.27
N ASN A 14 4.44 4.73 14.59
CA ASN A 14 4.33 3.56 15.46
C ASN A 14 3.01 3.57 16.24
N TYR A 15 1.90 3.75 15.55
CA TYR A 15 0.57 3.66 16.12
C TYR A 15 0.10 2.22 16.26
N THR A 16 -0.66 1.93 17.32
CA THR A 16 -1.54 0.76 17.35
C THR A 16 -2.65 0.92 16.30
N VAL A 17 -3.29 -0.18 15.91
CA VAL A 17 -4.44 -0.12 14.98
C VAL A 17 -5.51 0.84 15.47
N ARG A 18 -5.79 0.85 16.78
CA ARG A 18 -6.77 1.76 17.37
C ARG A 18 -6.38 3.24 17.18
N GLU A 19 -5.11 3.59 17.43
CA GLU A 19 -4.63 4.97 17.28
C GLU A 19 -4.63 5.39 15.81
N ALA A 20 -4.18 4.52 14.90
CA ALA A 20 -4.22 4.78 13.47
C ALA A 20 -5.65 4.97 12.95
N MET A 21 -6.61 4.16 13.42
CA MET A 21 -8.02 4.30 13.05
C MET A 21 -8.67 5.60 13.59
N MET A 22 -8.16 6.17 14.69
CA MET A 22 -8.58 7.51 15.14
C MET A 22 -8.14 8.60 14.15
N GLN A 23 -6.95 8.45 13.52
CA GLN A 23 -6.53 9.37 12.46
C GLN A 23 -7.43 9.22 11.23
N VAL A 24 -7.73 7.99 10.82
CA VAL A 24 -8.63 7.71 9.69
C VAL A 24 -9.99 8.38 9.83
N GLU A 25 -10.58 8.41 11.05
CA GLU A 25 -11.83 9.15 11.30
C GLU A 25 -11.69 10.62 10.95
N ASN A 26 -10.62 11.27 11.44
CA ASN A 26 -10.37 12.67 11.14
C ASN A 26 -10.17 12.90 9.64
N TYR A 27 -9.51 11.97 8.93
CA TYR A 27 -9.26 12.07 7.49
C TYR A 27 -10.55 11.93 6.67
N LEU A 28 -11.48 11.10 7.10
CA LEU A 28 -12.79 10.96 6.44
C LEU A 28 -13.67 12.20 6.61
N ASP A 29 -13.47 12.96 7.69
CA ASP A 29 -14.27 14.13 8.04
C ASP A 29 -13.70 15.45 7.51
N ASN A 30 -12.40 15.52 7.19
CA ASN A 30 -11.79 16.75 6.74
C ASN A 30 -12.03 17.04 5.23
N THR A 31 -11.61 18.22 4.78
CA THR A 31 -11.83 18.71 3.40
C THR A 31 -10.63 18.53 2.48
N VAL A 32 -9.50 18.04 3.02
CA VAL A 32 -8.27 17.81 2.25
C VAL A 32 -8.03 16.31 2.11
N MET A 33 -7.41 15.90 1.00
CA MET A 33 -7.01 14.52 0.83
C MET A 33 -5.82 14.18 1.73
N ASN A 34 -5.99 13.16 2.56
CA ASN A 34 -4.93 12.60 3.39
C ASN A 34 -4.32 11.36 2.76
N THR A 35 -3.03 11.17 2.99
CA THR A 35 -2.24 10.10 2.40
C THR A 35 -1.86 9.06 3.45
N ILE A 36 -2.19 7.82 3.16
CA ILE A 36 -1.84 6.64 3.96
C ILE A 36 -1.04 5.71 3.07
N GLU A 37 0.07 5.17 3.56
CA GLU A 37 0.78 4.09 2.88
C GLU A 37 1.18 2.98 3.82
N THR A 38 1.10 1.75 3.32
CA THR A 38 1.65 0.58 3.99
C THR A 38 3.13 0.45 3.63
N ILE A 39 3.99 0.63 4.62
CA ILE A 39 5.44 0.64 4.48
C ILE A 39 5.98 -0.78 4.62
N ASP A 40 6.74 -1.25 3.65
CA ASP A 40 7.51 -2.48 3.66
C ASP A 40 9.03 -2.22 3.66
N MET A 41 9.84 -3.25 3.88
CA MET A 41 11.29 -3.14 3.90
C MET A 41 11.86 -2.68 2.56
N LYS A 42 11.27 -3.13 1.44
CA LYS A 42 11.71 -2.76 0.09
C LYS A 42 11.53 -1.26 -0.16
N MET A 43 10.42 -0.69 0.28
CA MET A 43 10.14 0.74 0.17
C MET A 43 11.14 1.57 1.00
N LEU A 44 11.47 1.12 2.22
CA LEU A 44 12.51 1.75 3.05
C LEU A 44 13.90 1.70 2.41
N GLU A 45 14.28 0.57 1.83
CA GLU A 45 15.54 0.42 1.09
C GLU A 45 15.59 1.35 -0.13
N LEU A 46 14.48 1.45 -0.86
CA LEU A 46 14.38 2.33 -2.03
C LEU A 46 14.46 3.81 -1.63
N ALA A 47 13.81 4.22 -0.56
CA ALA A 47 13.88 5.58 -0.01
C ALA A 47 15.30 5.98 0.46
N GLY A 48 16.15 4.99 0.75
CA GLY A 48 17.57 5.22 0.99
C GLY A 48 18.38 5.57 -0.26
N GLN A 49 17.82 5.36 -1.46
CA GLN A 49 18.50 5.52 -2.76
C GLN A 49 17.79 6.50 -3.69
N ASP A 50 16.51 6.74 -3.48
CA ASP A 50 15.64 7.58 -4.32
C ASP A 50 15.02 8.70 -3.48
N GLU A 51 15.39 9.94 -3.80
CA GLU A 51 14.95 11.13 -3.06
C GLU A 51 13.44 11.39 -3.23
N THR A 52 12.85 11.01 -4.37
CA THR A 52 11.41 11.17 -4.60
C THR A 52 10.61 10.27 -3.67
N VAL A 53 11.04 9.02 -3.53
CA VAL A 53 10.43 8.06 -2.61
C VAL A 53 10.59 8.53 -1.17
N ARG A 54 11.80 8.96 -0.78
CA ARG A 54 12.07 9.51 0.55
C ARG A 54 11.16 10.70 0.87
N ALA A 55 11.15 11.71 -0.01
CA ALA A 55 10.36 12.92 0.19
C ALA A 55 8.85 12.63 0.28
N CYS A 56 8.36 11.69 -0.53
CA CYS A 56 6.96 11.25 -0.47
C CYS A 56 6.66 10.58 0.88
N MET A 57 7.50 9.66 1.34
CA MET A 57 7.32 8.99 2.62
C MET A 57 7.33 9.96 3.82
N GLU A 58 8.19 10.97 3.81
CA GLU A 58 8.26 11.99 4.86
C GLU A 58 7.02 12.90 4.92
N GLN A 59 6.27 12.99 3.81
CA GLN A 59 5.06 13.79 3.67
C GLN A 59 3.76 12.99 3.86
N LEU A 60 3.85 11.70 4.16
CA LEU A 60 2.65 10.90 4.45
C LEU A 60 1.94 11.39 5.72
N ASP A 61 0.62 11.47 5.65
CA ASP A 61 -0.21 11.78 6.82
C ASP A 61 -0.26 10.59 7.79
N LEU A 62 -0.11 9.35 7.27
CA LEU A 62 -0.02 8.13 8.07
C LEU A 62 0.80 7.05 7.36
N ALA A 63 1.93 6.68 7.94
CA ALA A 63 2.76 5.57 7.49
C ALA A 63 2.44 4.30 8.31
N VAL A 64 1.78 3.31 7.70
CA VAL A 64 1.39 2.06 8.37
C VAL A 64 2.47 1.01 8.18
N ILE A 65 3.01 0.48 9.27
CA ILE A 65 4.03 -0.58 9.20
C ILE A 65 3.40 -1.88 8.70
N GLY A 66 3.84 -2.35 7.52
CA GLY A 66 3.32 -3.54 6.85
C GLY A 66 4.04 -4.84 7.22
N GLU A 67 5.28 -4.75 7.71
CA GLU A 67 6.13 -5.91 8.01
C GLU A 67 6.66 -5.87 9.44
N LYS A 68 6.62 -7.02 10.14
CA LYS A 68 7.13 -7.13 11.52
C LYS A 68 8.63 -6.88 11.62
N GLU A 69 9.36 -7.14 10.56
CA GLU A 69 10.81 -6.94 10.44
C GLU A 69 11.18 -5.48 10.69
N ILE A 70 10.34 -4.55 10.27
CA ILE A 70 10.50 -3.10 10.54
C ILE A 70 10.41 -2.83 12.05
N LEU A 71 9.42 -3.40 12.74
CA LEU A 71 9.27 -3.27 14.18
C LEU A 71 10.48 -3.84 14.93
N ILE A 72 10.96 -5.01 14.50
CA ILE A 72 12.12 -5.67 15.10
C ILE A 72 13.39 -4.83 14.89
N ALA A 73 13.59 -4.27 13.69
CA ALA A 73 14.74 -3.41 13.38
C ALA A 73 14.74 -2.12 14.22
N ALA A 74 13.55 -1.62 14.59
CA ALA A 74 13.37 -0.46 15.47
C ALA A 74 13.34 -0.80 16.97
N ASP A 75 13.70 -2.01 17.38
CA ASP A 75 13.67 -2.46 18.77
C ASP A 75 12.26 -2.37 19.43
N VAL A 76 11.20 -2.51 18.62
CA VAL A 76 9.82 -2.50 19.10
C VAL A 76 9.37 -3.92 19.39
N HIS A 77 9.38 -4.30 20.67
CA HIS A 77 9.04 -5.66 21.13
C HIS A 77 7.58 -5.82 21.62
N SER A 78 6.71 -4.87 21.32
CA SER A 78 5.29 -4.96 21.68
C SER A 78 4.63 -6.13 20.95
N SER A 79 4.21 -7.15 21.69
CA SER A 79 3.49 -8.32 21.16
C SER A 79 2.20 -7.90 20.44
N GLN A 80 1.51 -6.86 20.93
CA GLN A 80 0.34 -6.32 20.30
C GLN A 80 0.68 -5.76 18.91
N ARG A 81 1.71 -4.87 18.81
CA ARG A 81 2.11 -4.26 17.53
C ARG A 81 2.54 -5.32 16.51
N ILE A 82 3.35 -6.28 16.94
CA ILE A 82 3.80 -7.39 16.08
C ILE A 82 2.60 -8.20 15.58
N SER A 83 1.65 -8.54 16.45
CA SER A 83 0.44 -9.28 16.07
C SER A 83 -0.45 -8.49 15.10
N GLU A 84 -0.70 -7.22 15.39
CA GLU A 84 -1.50 -6.33 14.53
C GLU A 84 -0.89 -6.24 13.11
N THR A 85 0.45 -6.12 13.01
CA THR A 85 1.17 -6.04 11.74
C THR A 85 1.10 -7.37 10.97
N ILE A 86 1.39 -8.51 11.60
CA ILE A 86 1.34 -9.84 10.96
C ILE A 86 -0.07 -10.17 10.44
N ASN A 87 -1.10 -9.76 11.18
CA ASN A 87 -2.49 -10.04 10.84
C ASN A 87 -3.08 -9.02 9.86
N HIS A 88 -2.33 -7.98 9.50
CA HIS A 88 -2.82 -6.85 8.69
C HIS A 88 -4.09 -6.21 9.27
N ASP A 89 -4.13 -6.05 10.60
CA ASP A 89 -5.32 -5.64 11.32
C ASP A 89 -5.77 -4.22 10.95
N PHE A 90 -4.82 -3.31 10.65
CA PHE A 90 -5.16 -1.96 10.18
C PHE A 90 -5.98 -2.00 8.90
N PHE A 91 -5.50 -2.70 7.86
CA PHE A 91 -6.23 -2.81 6.58
C PHE A 91 -7.64 -3.38 6.78
N ARG A 92 -7.76 -4.43 7.59
CA ARG A 92 -9.06 -5.06 7.88
C ARG A 92 -10.02 -4.09 8.57
N GLU A 93 -9.56 -3.35 9.58
CA GLU A 93 -10.38 -2.37 10.29
C GLU A 93 -10.70 -1.15 9.43
N PHE A 94 -9.77 -0.72 8.58
CA PHE A 94 -10.00 0.33 7.58
C PHE A 94 -11.13 -0.04 6.62
N ILE A 95 -11.09 -1.24 6.00
CA ILE A 95 -12.16 -1.72 5.11
C ILE A 95 -13.52 -1.74 5.83
N LYS A 96 -13.57 -2.29 7.04
CA LYS A 96 -14.82 -2.28 7.83
C LYS A 96 -15.34 -0.87 8.10
N ARG A 97 -14.44 0.09 8.29
CA ARG A 97 -14.80 1.48 8.55
C ARG A 97 -15.38 2.15 7.32
N ILE A 98 -14.75 2.00 6.16
CA ILE A 98 -15.26 2.60 4.92
C ILE A 98 -16.61 2.00 4.52
N ILE A 99 -16.79 0.68 4.67
CA ILE A 99 -18.09 0.02 4.44
C ILE A 99 -19.17 0.58 5.38
N ARG A 100 -18.89 0.65 6.68
CA ARG A 100 -19.86 1.18 7.66
C ARG A 100 -20.26 2.62 7.39
N ASN A 101 -19.34 3.42 6.86
CA ASN A 101 -19.57 4.82 6.54
C ASN A 101 -20.04 5.03 5.09
N HIS A 102 -20.38 3.95 4.38
CA HIS A 102 -20.84 3.98 2.98
C HIS A 102 -19.89 4.78 2.08
N LYS A 103 -18.59 4.56 2.26
CA LYS A 103 -17.55 5.22 1.47
C LYS A 103 -17.27 4.43 0.19
N ARG A 104 -17.24 5.16 -0.93
CA ARG A 104 -16.96 4.59 -2.25
C ARG A 104 -15.46 4.54 -2.50
N VAL A 105 -14.98 3.47 -3.13
CA VAL A 105 -13.55 3.27 -3.40
C VAL A 105 -13.26 3.29 -4.89
N PHE A 106 -12.11 3.85 -5.25
CA PHE A 106 -11.50 3.74 -6.58
C PHE A 106 -10.28 2.82 -6.49
N LEU A 107 -10.10 1.94 -7.47
CA LEU A 107 -8.98 1.00 -7.52
C LEU A 107 -7.98 1.44 -8.58
N LEU A 108 -6.72 1.64 -8.19
CA LEU A 108 -5.64 2.05 -9.09
C LEU A 108 -4.52 1.03 -9.08
N ALA A 109 -4.16 0.53 -10.25
CA ALA A 109 -3.09 -0.44 -10.45
C ALA A 109 -2.17 -0.06 -11.62
N GLU A 110 -1.02 -0.72 -11.72
CA GLU A 110 -0.14 -0.56 -12.88
C GLU A 110 -0.73 -1.27 -14.11
N THR A 111 -1.21 -2.51 -13.93
CA THR A 111 -1.71 -3.36 -15.02
C THR A 111 -3.17 -3.78 -14.80
N ILE A 112 -3.90 -4.07 -15.88
CA ILE A 112 -5.27 -4.60 -15.85
C ILE A 112 -5.34 -5.86 -14.98
N ALA A 113 -4.40 -6.77 -15.13
CA ALA A 113 -4.39 -8.01 -14.36
C ALA A 113 -4.26 -7.80 -12.84
N GLN A 114 -3.51 -6.79 -12.41
CA GLN A 114 -3.39 -6.40 -11.00
C GLN A 114 -4.69 -5.76 -10.49
N GLU A 115 -5.29 -4.90 -11.31
CA GLU A 115 -6.54 -4.22 -11.02
C GLU A 115 -7.68 -5.24 -10.82
N GLU A 116 -7.90 -6.14 -11.78
CA GLU A 116 -8.89 -7.23 -11.68
C GLU A 116 -8.68 -8.12 -10.45
N GLN A 117 -7.43 -8.43 -10.11
CA GLN A 117 -7.11 -9.21 -8.91
C GLN A 117 -7.47 -8.47 -7.62
N LEU A 118 -7.20 -7.16 -7.55
CA LEU A 118 -7.54 -6.33 -6.40
C LEU A 118 -9.05 -6.25 -6.23
N GLU A 119 -9.78 -5.98 -7.31
CA GLU A 119 -11.25 -5.92 -7.30
C GLU A 119 -11.85 -7.25 -6.86
N HIS A 120 -11.43 -8.35 -7.48
CA HIS A 120 -11.91 -9.69 -7.13
C HIS A 120 -11.64 -10.03 -5.65
N PHE A 121 -10.48 -9.65 -5.12
CA PHE A 121 -10.17 -9.85 -3.71
C PHE A 121 -11.08 -9.03 -2.80
N LEU A 122 -11.26 -7.74 -3.09
CA LEU A 122 -12.04 -6.85 -2.25
C LEU A 122 -13.52 -7.25 -2.26
N VAL A 123 -14.10 -7.40 -3.44
CA VAL A 123 -15.53 -7.77 -3.60
C VAL A 123 -15.78 -9.19 -3.08
N GLY A 124 -14.90 -10.14 -3.35
CA GLY A 124 -15.05 -11.52 -2.88
C GLY A 124 -14.91 -11.71 -1.36
N LYS A 125 -14.21 -10.80 -0.68
CA LYS A 125 -13.99 -10.87 0.77
C LYS A 125 -14.89 -9.93 1.57
N TYR A 126 -15.29 -8.82 0.96
CA TYR A 126 -16.05 -7.74 1.59
C TYR A 126 -17.26 -7.37 0.73
N GLU A 127 -18.31 -8.17 0.79
CA GLU A 127 -19.51 -8.10 -0.07
C GLU A 127 -20.18 -6.72 -0.13
N GLN A 128 -19.99 -5.86 0.89
CA GLN A 128 -20.62 -4.54 0.98
C GLN A 128 -19.69 -3.39 0.58
N ILE A 129 -18.50 -3.69 0.01
CA ILE A 129 -17.62 -2.64 -0.48
C ILE A 129 -18.18 -2.05 -1.77
N GLU A 130 -18.24 -0.73 -1.83
CA GLU A 130 -18.73 0.00 -3.01
C GLU A 130 -17.55 0.44 -3.87
N VAL A 131 -17.29 -0.27 -4.97
CA VAL A 131 -16.29 0.12 -5.97
C VAL A 131 -16.93 1.12 -6.93
N ALA A 132 -16.44 2.37 -6.91
CA ALA A 132 -16.93 3.46 -7.74
C ALA A 132 -16.32 3.46 -9.14
N GLY A 133 -15.13 2.90 -9.28
CA GLY A 133 -14.37 2.81 -10.53
C GLY A 133 -13.01 2.18 -10.30
N HIS A 134 -12.34 1.91 -11.39
CA HIS A 134 -11.01 1.31 -11.40
C HIS A 134 -10.23 1.80 -12.63
N CYS A 135 -8.91 1.77 -12.56
CA CYS A 135 -8.03 2.13 -13.68
C CYS A 135 -6.69 1.39 -13.58
N ALA A 136 -6.22 0.86 -14.69
CA ALA A 136 -4.85 0.43 -14.87
C ALA A 136 -4.07 1.50 -15.66
N ILE A 137 -2.90 1.93 -15.14
CA ILE A 137 -2.09 2.98 -15.80
C ILE A 137 -1.68 2.58 -17.22
N GLU A 138 -1.41 1.29 -17.46
CA GLU A 138 -1.05 0.80 -18.79
C GLU A 138 -2.11 1.09 -19.85
N GLU A 139 -3.41 1.10 -19.51
CA GLU A 139 -4.51 1.42 -20.42
C GLU A 139 -4.48 2.88 -20.90
N LYS A 140 -3.90 3.76 -20.09
CA LYS A 140 -3.78 5.19 -20.36
C LYS A 140 -2.42 5.57 -20.98
N SER A 141 -1.63 4.59 -21.42
CA SER A 141 -0.29 4.82 -21.99
C SER A 141 0.61 5.64 -21.06
N ASN A 142 0.47 5.47 -19.75
CA ASN A 142 1.14 6.23 -18.69
C ASN A 142 0.81 7.75 -18.69
N ASP A 143 -0.32 8.14 -19.22
CA ASP A 143 -0.83 9.50 -19.12
C ASP A 143 -1.52 9.73 -17.77
N PHE A 144 -0.81 10.29 -16.82
CA PHE A 144 -1.30 10.58 -15.47
C PHE A 144 -2.47 11.57 -15.43
N GLU A 145 -2.56 12.49 -16.37
CA GLU A 145 -3.68 13.43 -16.43
C GLU A 145 -4.98 12.70 -16.75
N SER A 146 -4.93 11.75 -17.68
CA SER A 146 -6.07 10.89 -18.01
C SER A 146 -6.50 10.03 -16.80
N VAL A 147 -5.54 9.48 -16.04
CA VAL A 147 -5.80 8.73 -14.81
C VAL A 147 -6.48 9.60 -13.74
N VAL A 148 -5.98 10.82 -13.51
CA VAL A 148 -6.55 11.79 -12.56
C VAL A 148 -8.00 12.13 -12.94
N ASN A 149 -8.26 12.38 -14.23
CA ASN A 149 -9.60 12.69 -14.71
C ASN A 149 -10.57 11.52 -14.49
N GLU A 150 -10.13 10.28 -14.65
CA GLU A 150 -10.95 9.10 -14.40
C GLU A 150 -11.26 8.92 -12.92
N ILE A 151 -10.25 9.06 -12.05
CA ILE A 151 -10.42 9.03 -10.59
C ILE A 151 -11.47 10.08 -10.14
N ASN A 152 -11.32 11.31 -10.59
CA ASN A 152 -12.21 12.42 -10.19
C ASN A 152 -13.63 12.21 -10.72
N SER A 153 -13.79 11.66 -11.94
CA SER A 153 -15.09 11.36 -12.53
C SER A 153 -15.86 10.30 -11.75
N ALA A 154 -15.17 9.36 -11.11
CA ALA A 154 -15.79 8.32 -10.30
C ALA A 154 -16.37 8.84 -8.98
N SER A 155 -15.96 10.03 -8.52
CA SER A 155 -16.40 10.64 -7.25
C SER A 155 -16.25 9.66 -6.07
N ALA A 156 -15.08 9.04 -5.95
CA ALA A 156 -14.76 8.11 -4.88
C ALA A 156 -14.26 8.85 -3.63
N ASP A 157 -14.58 8.33 -2.44
CA ASP A 157 -14.05 8.88 -1.18
C ASP A 157 -12.63 8.41 -0.90
N VAL A 158 -12.29 7.20 -1.33
CA VAL A 158 -10.99 6.55 -1.06
C VAL A 158 -10.41 6.00 -2.34
N ILE A 159 -9.13 6.26 -2.56
CA ILE A 159 -8.35 5.66 -3.64
C ILE A 159 -7.48 4.56 -3.03
N PHE A 160 -7.66 3.30 -3.45
CA PHE A 160 -6.71 2.22 -3.19
C PHE A 160 -5.72 2.12 -4.35
N SER A 161 -4.45 2.34 -4.06
CA SER A 161 -3.37 2.19 -5.03
C SER A 161 -2.51 0.97 -4.72
N ILE A 162 -2.25 0.16 -5.73
CA ILE A 162 -1.25 -0.93 -5.71
C ILE A 162 -0.15 -0.70 -6.74
N LEU A 163 0.10 0.56 -7.08
CA LEU A 163 1.21 0.92 -7.95
C LEU A 163 2.54 0.50 -7.29
N PRO A 164 3.50 -0.02 -8.06
CA PRO A 164 4.81 -0.31 -7.50
C PRO A 164 5.59 0.98 -7.22
N SER A 165 6.41 0.99 -6.16
CA SER A 165 7.43 2.04 -5.98
C SER A 165 8.53 1.90 -7.04
N PRO A 166 9.05 3.00 -7.64
CA PRO A 166 8.78 4.41 -7.30
C PRO A 166 7.60 5.06 -8.04
N LEU A 167 6.86 4.31 -8.86
CA LEU A 167 5.76 4.84 -9.67
C LEU A 167 4.63 5.43 -8.80
N GLN A 168 4.33 4.80 -7.66
CA GLN A 168 3.32 5.27 -6.71
C GLN A 168 3.66 6.64 -6.16
N GLU A 169 4.88 6.80 -5.67
CA GLU A 169 5.35 8.05 -5.07
C GLU A 169 5.46 9.16 -6.12
N GLN A 170 5.91 8.84 -7.33
CA GLN A 170 5.94 9.78 -8.44
C GLN A 170 4.52 10.26 -8.76
N PHE A 171 3.57 9.33 -8.98
CA PHE A 171 2.18 9.68 -9.29
C PHE A 171 1.57 10.56 -8.20
N LEU A 172 1.76 10.19 -6.94
CA LEU A 172 1.21 10.93 -5.80
C LEU A 172 1.83 12.33 -5.69
N THR A 173 3.16 12.45 -5.81
CA THR A 173 3.87 13.72 -5.73
C THR A 173 3.40 14.70 -6.81
N GLU A 174 3.20 14.22 -8.05
CA GLU A 174 2.81 15.06 -9.18
C GLU A 174 1.31 15.42 -9.19
N ASN A 175 0.46 14.62 -8.53
CA ASN A 175 -0.98 14.70 -8.74
C ASN A 175 -1.83 14.85 -7.48
N LYS A 176 -1.25 14.73 -6.25
CA LYS A 176 -1.99 14.83 -4.98
C LYS A 176 -2.97 16.02 -4.94
N SER A 177 -2.53 17.18 -5.39
CA SER A 177 -3.34 18.42 -5.38
C SER A 177 -4.48 18.46 -6.39
N LYS A 178 -4.50 17.55 -7.36
CA LYS A 178 -5.51 17.46 -8.43
C LYS A 178 -6.57 16.38 -8.15
N LEU A 179 -6.33 15.51 -7.16
CA LEU A 179 -7.21 14.39 -6.82
C LEU A 179 -8.34 14.85 -5.90
N ASP A 180 -9.58 14.50 -6.27
CA ASP A 180 -10.78 14.78 -5.49
C ASP A 180 -11.23 13.50 -4.74
N ALA A 181 -10.55 13.23 -3.63
CA ALA A 181 -10.86 12.14 -2.72
C ALA A 181 -10.52 12.55 -1.28
N LYS A 182 -11.03 11.81 -0.28
CA LYS A 182 -10.71 12.02 1.13
C LYS A 182 -9.40 11.37 1.54
N ILE A 183 -9.16 10.16 1.04
CA ILE A 183 -8.02 9.34 1.41
C ILE A 183 -7.40 8.72 0.17
N TRP A 184 -6.09 8.88 0.03
CA TRP A 184 -5.24 8.00 -0.76
C TRP A 184 -4.69 6.92 0.15
N TYR A 185 -4.88 5.65 -0.20
CA TYR A 185 -4.26 4.55 0.52
C TYR A 185 -3.40 3.70 -0.42
N GLY A 186 -2.07 3.91 -0.34
CA GLY A 186 -1.06 3.10 -1.01
C GLY A 186 -0.89 1.77 -0.28
N LEU A 187 -1.27 0.70 -0.96
CA LEU A 187 -1.03 -0.66 -0.51
C LEU A 187 0.33 -1.12 -1.09
N SER A 188 1.17 -1.75 -0.28
CA SER A 188 2.34 -2.43 -0.83
C SER A 188 1.91 -3.44 -1.89
N SER A 189 2.70 -3.57 -2.96
CA SER A 189 2.45 -4.55 -4.05
C SER A 189 2.33 -6.00 -3.55
N ASP A 190 2.85 -6.28 -2.35
CA ASP A 190 2.70 -7.57 -1.67
C ASP A 190 1.31 -7.78 -1.04
N TYR A 191 0.50 -6.71 -0.92
CA TYR A 191 -0.90 -6.76 -0.47
C TYR A 191 -1.88 -7.18 -1.56
N ALA A 192 -1.49 -7.11 -2.84
CA ALA A 192 -2.26 -7.77 -3.87
C ALA A 192 -2.38 -9.25 -3.49
N PRO A 193 -3.60 -9.82 -3.47
CA PRO A 193 -3.80 -11.19 -3.02
C PRO A 193 -2.98 -12.11 -3.91
N ARG A 194 -1.87 -12.59 -3.36
CA ARG A 194 -1.06 -13.59 -4.04
C ARG A 194 -1.96 -14.80 -4.20
N SER A 195 -2.43 -15.04 -5.42
CA SER A 195 -3.16 -16.27 -5.71
C SER A 195 -2.32 -17.44 -5.20
N ARG A 196 -2.94 -18.54 -4.72
CA ARG A 196 -2.20 -19.74 -4.31
C ARG A 196 -1.20 -20.20 -5.39
N ILE A 197 -1.48 -19.88 -6.65
CA ILE A 197 -0.65 -20.15 -7.83
C ILE A 197 0.66 -19.33 -7.81
N SER A 198 0.63 -18.04 -7.36
CA SER A 198 1.84 -17.22 -7.29
C SER A 198 2.80 -17.68 -6.18
N ARG A 199 2.28 -18.22 -5.07
CA ARG A 199 3.13 -18.85 -4.03
C ARG A 199 3.88 -20.07 -4.54
N ILE A 200 3.21 -20.90 -5.35
CA ILE A 200 3.84 -22.10 -5.95
C ILE A 200 4.89 -21.69 -6.98
N SER A 201 4.64 -20.69 -7.83
CA SER A 201 5.60 -20.22 -8.83
C SER A 201 6.82 -19.53 -8.20
N GLN A 202 6.67 -18.79 -7.09
CA GLN A 202 7.81 -18.19 -6.37
C GLN A 202 8.66 -19.22 -5.65
N ILE A 203 8.04 -20.27 -5.07
CA ILE A 203 8.77 -21.38 -4.44
C ILE A 203 9.53 -22.15 -5.54
N ALA A 204 8.90 -22.41 -6.69
CA ALA A 204 9.57 -23.03 -7.84
C ALA A 204 10.71 -22.15 -8.40
N GLY A 205 10.51 -20.83 -8.53
CA GLY A 205 11.54 -19.88 -8.94
C GLY A 205 12.74 -19.84 -7.99
N ARG A 206 12.51 -19.82 -6.68
CA ARG A 206 13.58 -19.89 -5.65
C ARG A 206 14.34 -21.20 -5.68
N LEU A 207 13.67 -22.33 -5.92
CA LEU A 207 14.30 -23.65 -6.05
C LEU A 207 15.15 -23.75 -7.32
N ILE A 208 14.69 -23.19 -8.43
CA ILE A 208 15.45 -23.14 -9.71
C ILE A 208 16.68 -22.26 -9.56
N HIS A 209 16.56 -21.11 -8.88
CA HIS A 209 17.70 -20.20 -8.64
C HIS A 209 18.75 -20.84 -7.72
N LYS A 210 18.31 -21.54 -6.67
CA LYS A 210 19.20 -22.28 -5.75
C LYS A 210 19.94 -23.42 -6.44
N LYS A 211 19.27 -24.18 -7.32
CA LYS A 211 19.90 -25.21 -8.17
C LYS A 211 20.92 -24.63 -9.17
N LYS A 212 20.61 -23.49 -9.80
CA LYS A 212 21.54 -22.78 -10.71
C LYS A 212 22.78 -22.26 -9.96
N LEU A 213 22.65 -21.80 -8.74
CA LEU A 213 23.79 -21.37 -7.91
C LEU A 213 24.68 -22.57 -7.52
N GLN A 214 24.08 -23.69 -7.07
CA GLN A 214 24.83 -24.91 -6.71
C GLN A 214 25.56 -25.52 -7.92
N SER A 215 24.93 -25.51 -9.10
CA SER A 215 25.59 -26.04 -10.32
C SER A 215 26.76 -25.16 -10.81
N LYS A 216 26.81 -23.87 -10.43
CA LYS A 216 27.96 -22.99 -10.72
C LYS A 216 29.10 -23.15 -9.71
N LEU A 217 28.82 -23.55 -8.47
CA LEU A 217 29.81 -23.78 -7.42
C LEU A 217 30.55 -25.13 -7.54
N HIS A 218 30.05 -26.08 -8.36
CA HIS A 218 30.67 -27.37 -8.58
C HIS A 218 31.49 -27.42 -9.89
N LYS A 219 31.75 -26.26 -10.52
CA LYS A 219 32.57 -26.16 -11.77
C LYS A 219 33.90 -25.40 -11.55
N TYR A 220 34.36 -25.29 -10.31
CA TYR A 220 35.72 -24.84 -9.98
C TYR A 220 36.37 -25.78 -8.99
#